data_eae84ed156ee80a18ab5ad35d6b0936e
#
_entry.id   eae84ed156ee80a18ab5ad35d6b0936e
#
_cell.length_a   1.000
_cell.length_b   1.000
_cell.length_c   1.000
_cell.angle_alpha   90.00
_cell.angle_beta   90.00
_cell.angle_gamma   90.00
#
_symmetry.space_group_name_H-M   'P 1'
#
loop_
_entity.id
_entity.type
_entity.pdbx_description
1 polymer ?
#
loop_
_entity_poly.entity_id
_entity_poly.type
_entity_poly.pdbx_seq_one_letter_code
_entity_poly.pdbx_strand_id
1 'polypeptide(L)' 'MEVAHGITIDEKVRFGKPVIKGTRVPVDLVLGKLAGGMTYEEVMSEYDLSKEDIFAALDYAAKYIKS' A
#
# COMPACT_ATOMS: atom_id res chain seq x y z
N MET A 1 2.82 -12.07 -7.03
CA MET A 1 1.45 -12.57 -7.19
C MET A 1 0.46 -11.59 -6.62
N GLU A 2 -0.54 -11.23 -7.38
CA GLU A 2 -1.55 -10.30 -6.91
C GLU A 2 -2.50 -11.02 -5.94
N VAL A 3 -2.59 -10.53 -4.71
CA VAL A 3 -3.40 -11.16 -3.66
C VAL A 3 -4.70 -10.41 -3.42
N ALA A 4 -4.80 -9.19 -3.92
CA ALA A 4 -6.00 -8.38 -3.90
C ALA A 4 -5.85 -7.35 -5.02
N HIS A 5 -6.93 -6.68 -5.39
CA HIS A 5 -6.86 -5.67 -6.44
C HIS A 5 -5.81 -4.61 -6.09
N GLY A 6 -4.78 -4.50 -6.92
CA GLY A 6 -3.73 -3.51 -6.75
C GLY A 6 -2.68 -3.83 -5.68
N ILE A 7 -2.70 -5.03 -5.09
CA ILE A 7 -1.76 -5.43 -4.04
C ILE A 7 -1.10 -6.74 -4.43
N THR A 8 0.23 -6.79 -4.36
CA THR A 8 0.98 -8.00 -4.68
C THR A 8 1.85 -8.43 -3.51
N ILE A 9 2.18 -9.72 -3.49
CA ILE A 9 3.14 -10.29 -2.56
C ILE A 9 4.16 -11.08 -3.37
N ASP A 10 5.45 -10.80 -3.16
CA ASP A 10 6.55 -11.51 -3.80
C ASP A 10 7.64 -11.65 -2.74
N GLU A 11 8.05 -12.90 -2.47
CA GLU A 11 9.07 -13.18 -1.46
C GLU A 11 10.36 -12.44 -1.71
N LYS A 12 10.65 -12.11 -2.97
CA LYS A 12 11.87 -11.41 -3.36
C LYS A 12 11.75 -9.89 -3.17
N VAL A 13 10.55 -9.39 -2.91
CA VAL A 13 10.30 -7.97 -2.72
C VAL A 13 9.81 -7.76 -1.29
N ARG A 14 10.57 -7.01 -0.50
CA ARG A 14 10.22 -6.66 0.87
C ARG A 14 9.93 -7.88 1.73
N PHE A 15 10.63 -9.00 1.46
CA PHE A 15 10.53 -10.23 2.24
C PHE A 15 9.11 -10.79 2.28
N GLY A 16 8.38 -10.65 1.19
CA GLY A 16 7.01 -11.18 1.10
C GLY A 16 5.95 -10.30 1.74
N LYS A 17 6.25 -9.06 2.08
CA LYS A 17 5.23 -8.13 2.58
C LYS A 17 4.31 -7.69 1.44
N PRO A 18 3.04 -7.40 1.74
CA PRO A 18 2.14 -6.82 0.73
C PRO A 18 2.65 -5.46 0.28
N VAL A 19 2.73 -5.27 -1.03
CA VAL A 19 3.16 -4.01 -1.63
C VAL A 19 2.16 -3.56 -2.68
N ILE A 20 2.17 -2.28 -2.97
CA ILE A 20 1.36 -1.72 -4.05
C ILE A 20 1.86 -2.30 -5.37
N LYS A 21 0.93 -2.81 -6.19
CA LYS A 21 1.24 -3.44 -7.47
C LYS A 21 2.08 -2.52 -8.33
N GLY A 22 3.13 -3.06 -8.91
CA GLY A 22 4.03 -2.31 -9.78
C GLY A 22 5.04 -1.45 -9.03
N THR A 23 5.09 -1.54 -7.70
CA THR A 23 6.02 -0.76 -6.90
C THR A 23 6.68 -1.66 -5.86
N ARG A 24 7.60 -1.07 -5.08
CA ARG A 24 8.16 -1.72 -3.90
C ARG A 24 7.64 -1.07 -2.61
N VAL A 25 6.56 -0.30 -2.71
CA VAL A 25 6.02 0.45 -1.57
C VAL A 25 5.12 -0.47 -0.74
N PRO A 26 5.50 -0.77 0.51
CA PRO A 26 4.66 -1.64 1.34
C PRO A 26 3.35 -0.98 1.72
N VAL A 27 2.30 -1.78 1.82
CA VAL A 27 0.98 -1.29 2.23
C VAL A 27 1.07 -0.67 3.63
N ASP A 28 1.78 -1.31 4.56
CA ASP A 28 1.88 -0.81 5.93
C ASP A 28 2.58 0.56 5.99
N LEU A 29 3.51 0.83 5.08
CA LEU A 29 4.15 2.15 5.01
C LEU A 29 3.13 3.22 4.65
N VAL A 30 2.31 2.96 3.63
CA VAL A 30 1.27 3.91 3.21
C VAL A 30 0.31 4.18 4.36
N LEU A 31 -0.16 3.13 5.01
CA LEU A 31 -1.09 3.25 6.12
C LEU A 31 -0.46 4.04 7.26
N GLY A 32 0.79 3.77 7.58
CA GLY A 32 1.50 4.46 8.66
C GLY A 32 1.67 5.94 8.39
N LYS A 33 1.95 6.31 7.13
CA LYS A 33 2.11 7.72 6.76
C LYS A 33 0.79 8.47 6.86
N LEU A 34 -0.30 7.85 6.41
CA LEU A 34 -1.62 8.45 6.54
C LEU A 34 -2.03 8.58 8.01
N ALA A 35 -1.77 7.54 8.80
CA ALA A 35 -2.05 7.57 10.23
C ALA A 35 -1.23 8.65 10.95
N GLY A 36 -0.04 8.94 10.44
CA GLY A 36 0.82 9.96 11.00
C GLY A 36 0.48 11.38 10.57
N GLY A 37 -0.56 11.55 9.76
CA GLY A 37 -1.06 12.87 9.40
C GLY A 37 -0.74 13.37 8.00
N MET A 38 -0.03 12.57 7.19
CA MET A 38 0.19 12.97 5.80
C MET A 38 -1.12 12.92 5.03
N THR A 39 -1.30 13.88 4.11
CA THR A 39 -2.46 13.87 3.23
C THR A 39 -2.25 12.83 2.12
N TYR A 40 -3.35 12.49 1.44
CA TYR A 40 -3.27 11.61 0.28
C TYR A 40 -2.30 12.18 -0.77
N GLU A 41 -2.42 13.48 -1.05
CA GLU A 41 -1.58 14.14 -2.03
C GLU A 41 -0.09 14.07 -1.66
N GLU A 42 0.20 14.23 -0.37
CA GLU A 42 1.59 14.15 0.10
C GLU A 42 2.15 12.73 -0.09
N VAL A 43 1.37 11.71 0.24
CA VAL A 43 1.82 10.32 0.07
C VAL A 43 1.98 10.01 -1.42
N MET A 44 1.03 10.42 -2.24
CA MET A 44 1.10 10.21 -3.69
C MET A 44 2.37 10.83 -4.27
N SER A 45 2.68 12.06 -3.87
CA SER A 45 3.85 12.77 -4.37
C SER A 45 5.16 12.13 -3.88
N GLU A 46 5.23 11.78 -2.60
CA GLU A 46 6.47 11.27 -2.03
C GLU A 46 6.84 9.90 -2.56
N TYR A 47 5.85 9.04 -2.81
CA TYR A 47 6.09 7.67 -3.23
C TYR A 47 5.70 7.39 -4.67
N ASP A 48 5.34 8.43 -5.41
CA ASP A 48 4.95 8.31 -6.82
C ASP A 48 3.80 7.32 -7.00
N LEU A 49 2.76 7.51 -6.19
CA LEU A 49 1.58 6.66 -6.22
C LEU A 49 0.39 7.41 -6.79
N SER A 50 -0.55 6.67 -7.37
CA SER A 50 -1.83 7.22 -7.79
C SER A 50 -2.83 7.17 -6.63
N LYS A 51 -3.94 7.88 -6.77
CA LYS A 51 -5.01 7.80 -5.78
C LYS A 51 -5.56 6.39 -5.69
N GLU A 52 -5.67 5.70 -6.83
CA GLU A 52 -6.12 4.31 -6.85
C GLU A 52 -5.19 3.40 -6.06
N ASP A 53 -3.90 3.67 -6.09
CA ASP A 53 -2.93 2.90 -5.31
C ASP A 53 -3.22 3.03 -3.82
N ILE A 54 -3.51 4.25 -3.37
CA ILE A 54 -3.83 4.49 -1.96
C ILE A 54 -5.14 3.80 -1.58
N PHE A 55 -6.15 3.89 -2.44
CA PHE A 55 -7.42 3.22 -2.19
C PHE A 55 -7.23 1.71 -2.10
N ALA A 56 -6.37 1.14 -2.96
CA ALA A 56 -6.07 -0.30 -2.91
C ALA A 56 -5.46 -0.67 -1.56
N ALA A 57 -4.55 0.15 -1.03
CA ALA A 57 -3.94 -0.10 0.27
C ALA A 57 -4.97 -0.04 1.39
N LEU A 58 -5.84 0.96 1.36
CA LEU A 58 -6.90 1.10 2.37
C LEU A 58 -7.89 -0.05 2.31
N ASP A 59 -8.30 -0.43 1.10
CA ASP A 59 -9.23 -1.54 0.91
C ASP A 59 -8.64 -2.86 1.40
N TYR A 60 -7.37 -3.08 1.09
CA TYR A 60 -6.68 -4.28 1.57
C TYR A 60 -6.65 -4.31 3.09
N ALA A 61 -6.33 -3.21 3.72
CA ALA A 61 -6.29 -3.13 5.17
C ALA A 61 -7.66 -3.41 5.78
N ALA A 62 -8.72 -2.87 5.18
CA ALA A 62 -10.07 -3.08 5.68
C ALA A 62 -10.50 -4.54 5.61
N LYS A 63 -10.01 -5.28 4.61
CA LYS A 63 -10.43 -6.66 4.39
C LYS A 63 -9.55 -7.68 5.08
N TYR A 64 -8.27 -7.42 5.21
CA TYR A 64 -7.30 -8.44 5.61
C TYR A 64 -6.58 -8.14 6.91
N ILE A 65 -6.64 -6.91 7.40
CA ILE A 65 -6.03 -6.54 8.67
C ILE A 65 -7.16 -6.35 9.67
N LYS A 66 -7.25 -7.25 10.62
CA LYS A 66 -8.29 -7.16 11.64
C LYS A 66 -7.90 -6.18 12.72
N SER A 67 -8.85 -5.39 13.11
CA SER A 67 -8.69 -4.46 14.22
C SER A 67 -9.00 -5.14 15.55
#